data_cd147d45c4a8961036959cc40bd24f6f
#
_entry.id   cd147d45c4a8961036959cc40bd24f6f
#
_cell.length_a   1.000
_cell.length_b   1.000
_cell.length_c   1.000
_cell.angle_alpha   90.00
_cell.angle_beta   90.00
_cell.angle_gamma   90.00
#
_symmetry.space_group_name_H-M   'P 1'
#
loop_
_entity.id
_entity.type
_entity.pdbx_description
1 polymer ?
#
loop_
_entity_poly.entity_id
_entity_poly.type
_entity_poly.pdbx_seq_one_letter_code
_entity_poly.pdbx_strand_id
1 'polypeptide(L)'
;KIEYCNNNGLSIKCMVCGELKGVSDYDIHIILENLLDNAIEACEKIEASKRWIAVNIIYKEHTLILKICNSKEIKKANIALSSKRHYKQSGIGIHSVTRVVEKYNGTIEFLDLGDSFEVSAVLYGILSTENTRS
;
A
#
# COMPACT_ATOMS: atom_id res chain seq x y z
N LYS A 1 5.14 13.40 0.32
CA LYS A 1 5.62 12.35 1.19
C LYS A 1 7.03 11.88 0.92
N ILE A 2 7.44 11.90 -0.32
CA ILE A 2 8.81 11.52 -0.62
C ILE A 2 9.78 12.49 0.00
N GLU A 3 9.43 13.76 -0.02
CA GLU A 3 10.26 14.75 0.59
C GLU A 3 10.39 14.51 2.08
N TYR A 4 9.30 14.18 2.72
CA TYR A 4 9.31 13.90 4.14
C TYR A 4 10.22 12.70 4.43
N CYS A 5 10.13 11.68 3.61
CA CYS A 5 10.97 10.50 3.81
C CYS A 5 12.44 10.82 3.68
N ASN A 6 12.78 11.57 2.68
CA ASN A 6 14.19 11.94 2.51
C ASN A 6 14.71 12.72 3.68
N ASN A 7 13.92 13.63 4.19
CA ASN A 7 14.37 14.46 5.31
C ASN A 7 14.47 13.68 6.62
N ASN A 8 13.80 12.55 6.71
CA ASN A 8 13.79 11.76 7.92
C ASN A 8 14.58 10.45 7.82
N GLY A 9 15.47 10.39 6.87
CA GLY A 9 16.33 9.23 6.76
C GLY A 9 15.67 7.99 6.20
N LEU A 10 14.54 8.16 5.54
CA LEU A 10 13.87 7.03 4.95
C LEU A 10 14.30 6.86 3.51
N SER A 11 14.61 5.65 3.14
CA SER A 11 14.95 5.35 1.77
C SER A 11 13.67 4.88 1.11
N ILE A 12 13.21 5.56 0.07
CA ILE A 12 11.99 5.16 -0.59
C ILE A 12 12.24 4.94 -2.07
N LYS A 13 11.75 3.82 -2.59
CA LYS A 13 11.86 3.51 -3.99
C LYS A 13 10.48 3.35 -4.55
N CYS A 14 10.22 3.93 -5.69
CA CYS A 14 8.92 3.84 -6.29
C CYS A 14 9.06 3.43 -7.75
N MET A 15 8.36 2.38 -8.15
CA MET A 15 8.40 1.92 -9.52
C MET A 15 6.99 1.84 -10.05
N VAL A 16 6.76 2.41 -11.23
CA VAL A 16 5.44 2.40 -11.85
C VAL A 16 5.59 1.83 -13.25
N CYS A 17 4.82 0.80 -13.54
CA CYS A 17 4.84 0.18 -14.85
C CYS A 17 3.46 0.24 -15.45
N GLY A 18 3.37 0.64 -16.69
CA GLY A 18 2.10 0.70 -17.38
C GLY A 18 1.43 2.03 -17.20
N GLU A 19 0.33 2.20 -17.90
CA GLU A 19 -0.40 3.43 -17.82
C GLU A 19 -1.58 3.28 -16.91
N LEU A 20 -1.74 4.14 -15.95
CA LEU A 20 -2.86 4.05 -15.03
C LEU A 20 -4.12 4.61 -15.66
N LYS A 21 -5.00 3.73 -16.06
CA LYS A 21 -6.25 4.14 -16.65
C LYS A 21 -7.40 3.49 -15.95
N GLY A 22 -8.52 4.15 -15.93
CA GLY A 22 -9.72 3.56 -15.34
C GLY A 22 -9.85 3.67 -13.83
N VAL A 23 -8.85 4.24 -13.20
CA VAL A 23 -8.92 4.46 -11.77
C VAL A 23 -8.75 5.95 -11.55
N SER A 24 -9.61 6.56 -10.79
CA SER A 24 -9.52 8.01 -10.61
C SER A 24 -8.29 8.36 -9.80
N ASP A 25 -7.73 9.53 -10.07
CA ASP A 25 -6.57 9.99 -9.35
C ASP A 25 -6.88 10.10 -7.87
N TYR A 26 -8.10 10.48 -7.56
CA TYR A 26 -8.52 10.62 -6.19
C TYR A 26 -8.46 9.28 -5.46
N ASP A 27 -8.92 8.21 -6.11
CA ASP A 27 -8.92 6.89 -5.50
C ASP A 27 -7.49 6.37 -5.30
N ILE A 28 -6.64 6.62 -6.27
CA ILE A 28 -5.25 6.22 -6.16
C ILE A 28 -4.61 6.96 -4.98
N HIS A 29 -4.94 8.25 -4.89
CA HIS A 29 -4.39 9.06 -3.80
C HIS A 29 -4.81 8.53 -2.44
N ILE A 30 -6.07 8.13 -2.29
CA ILE A 30 -6.53 7.58 -1.03
C ILE A 30 -5.74 6.35 -0.64
N ILE A 31 -5.54 5.45 -1.58
CA ILE A 31 -4.80 4.23 -1.28
C ILE A 31 -3.36 4.55 -0.93
N LEU A 32 -2.70 5.32 -1.75
CA LEU A 32 -1.30 5.61 -1.51
C LEU A 32 -1.06 6.40 -0.23
N GLU A 33 -1.87 7.42 0.00
CA GLU A 33 -1.69 8.21 1.20
C GLU A 33 -1.81 7.36 2.46
N ASN A 34 -2.84 6.57 2.51
CA ASN A 34 -3.07 5.78 3.71
C ASN A 34 -2.05 4.68 3.91
N LEU A 35 -1.69 3.99 2.85
CA LEU A 35 -0.73 2.92 2.98
C LEU A 35 0.67 3.45 3.22
N LEU A 36 1.01 4.59 2.63
CA LEU A 36 2.31 5.17 2.88
C LEU A 36 2.41 5.70 4.31
N ASP A 37 1.35 6.27 4.83
CA ASP A 37 1.36 6.74 6.21
C ASP A 37 1.63 5.58 7.16
N ASN A 38 1.02 4.43 6.90
CA ASN A 38 1.25 3.27 7.74
C ASN A 38 2.70 2.79 7.63
N ALA A 39 3.23 2.81 6.43
CA ALA A 39 4.61 2.38 6.21
C ALA A 39 5.59 3.32 6.92
N ILE A 40 5.34 4.62 6.83
CA ILE A 40 6.20 5.59 7.46
C ILE A 40 6.15 5.43 8.98
N GLU A 41 4.94 5.24 9.51
CA GLU A 41 4.79 5.05 10.93
C GLU A 41 5.58 3.85 11.42
N ALA A 42 5.54 2.76 10.68
CA ALA A 42 6.28 1.57 11.05
C ALA A 42 7.78 1.82 11.03
N CYS A 43 8.23 2.56 10.02
CA CYS A 43 9.65 2.85 9.91
C CYS A 43 10.15 3.77 11.01
N GLU A 44 9.29 4.63 11.51
CA GLU A 44 9.71 5.53 12.57
C GLU A 44 10.05 4.83 13.87
N LYS A 45 9.66 3.59 13.99
CA LYS A 45 9.93 2.82 15.20
C LYS A 45 11.27 2.11 15.17
N ILE A 46 12.03 2.24 14.09
CA ILE A 46 13.32 1.59 14.01
C ILE A 46 14.38 2.62 13.67
N GLU A 47 15.65 2.23 13.76
CA GLU A 47 16.75 3.13 13.49
C GLU A 47 16.71 3.65 12.07
N ALA A 48 17.08 4.91 11.92
CA ALA A 48 17.04 5.53 10.61
C ALA A 48 17.81 4.77 9.55
N SER A 49 18.91 4.18 9.91
CA SER A 49 19.72 3.48 8.94
C SER A 49 19.03 2.22 8.38
N LYS A 50 18.00 1.75 9.06
CA LYS A 50 17.32 0.54 8.62
C LYS A 50 15.97 0.80 7.99
N ARG A 51 15.61 2.05 7.81
CA ARG A 51 14.30 2.40 7.28
C ARG A 51 14.27 2.35 5.76
N TRP A 52 13.31 1.65 5.22
CA TRP A 52 13.12 1.66 3.77
C TRP A 52 11.66 1.37 3.44
N ILE A 53 11.22 1.88 2.31
CA ILE A 53 9.88 1.66 1.80
C ILE A 53 10.01 1.42 0.31
N ALA A 54 9.31 0.43 -0.20
CA ALA A 54 9.31 0.15 -1.63
C ALA A 54 7.87 0.17 -2.10
N VAL A 55 7.60 0.90 -3.18
CA VAL A 55 6.27 1.01 -3.75
C VAL A 55 6.33 0.51 -5.18
N ASN A 56 5.48 -0.43 -5.53
CA ASN A 56 5.40 -0.92 -6.88
C ASN A 56 3.98 -0.80 -7.37
N ILE A 57 3.79 -0.18 -8.51
CA ILE A 57 2.48 -0.02 -9.10
C ILE A 57 2.56 -0.58 -10.50
N ILE A 58 1.76 -1.59 -10.79
CA ILE A 58 1.78 -2.23 -12.08
C ILE A 58 0.38 -2.25 -12.66
N TYR A 59 0.23 -1.75 -13.87
CA TYR A 59 -1.05 -1.76 -14.53
C TYR A 59 -0.91 -2.61 -15.79
N LYS A 60 -1.67 -3.67 -15.88
CA LYS A 60 -1.59 -4.57 -17.00
C LYS A 60 -2.91 -5.27 -17.21
N GLU A 61 -3.38 -5.26 -18.46
CA GLU A 61 -4.59 -5.98 -18.79
C GLU A 61 -5.77 -5.69 -17.88
N HIS A 62 -6.06 -4.43 -17.71
CA HIS A 62 -7.21 -3.99 -16.91
C HIS A 62 -7.11 -4.37 -15.44
N THR A 63 -5.92 -4.63 -14.98
CA THR A 63 -5.69 -4.95 -13.58
C THR A 63 -4.63 -4.01 -13.04
N LEU A 64 -4.89 -3.44 -11.88
CA LEU A 64 -3.93 -2.59 -11.24
C LEU A 64 -3.44 -3.28 -9.98
N ILE A 65 -2.14 -3.47 -9.85
CA ILE A 65 -1.55 -4.08 -8.67
C ILE A 65 -0.70 -3.04 -7.99
N LEU A 66 -0.97 -2.81 -6.72
CA LEU A 66 -0.22 -1.84 -5.96
C LEU A 66 0.35 -2.54 -4.74
N LYS A 67 1.65 -2.50 -4.59
CA LYS A 67 2.30 -3.19 -3.48
C LYS A 67 3.21 -2.24 -2.74
N ILE A 68 3.10 -2.20 -1.44
CA ILE A 68 3.95 -1.36 -0.61
C ILE A 68 4.58 -2.23 0.44
N CYS A 69 5.90 -2.19 0.52
CA CYS A 69 6.62 -2.98 1.48
C CYS A 69 7.51 -2.05 2.29
N ASN A 70 7.65 -2.31 3.56
CA ASN A 70 8.47 -1.44 4.42
C ASN A 70 9.17 -2.25 5.50
N SER A 71 10.28 -1.70 5.98
CA SER A 71 10.96 -2.32 7.10
C SER A 71 10.17 -1.99 8.36
N LYS A 72 10.29 -2.82 9.37
CA LYS A 72 9.60 -2.59 10.60
C LYS A 72 10.27 -3.28 11.76
N GLU A 73 9.80 -2.99 12.94
CA GLU A 73 10.28 -3.60 14.14
C GLU A 73 9.87 -5.05 14.21
N ILE A 74 10.73 -5.93 14.65
CA ILE A 74 10.41 -7.33 14.77
C ILE A 74 9.66 -7.56 16.08
N LYS A 75 8.49 -8.17 15.97
CA LYS A 75 7.71 -8.47 17.16
C LYS A 75 7.49 -9.95 17.24
N LYS A 76 8.41 -10.64 17.80
CA LYS A 76 8.35 -12.07 17.86
C LYS A 76 7.08 -12.68 18.39
N ALA A 77 6.58 -12.13 19.41
CA ALA A 77 5.43 -12.75 20.03
C ALA A 77 4.21 -12.76 19.14
N ASN A 78 4.13 -11.88 18.22
CA ASN A 78 2.95 -11.76 17.43
C ASN A 78 3.03 -12.14 16.00
N ILE A 79 4.14 -12.62 15.60
CA ILE A 79 4.30 -12.95 14.20
C ILE A 79 3.21 -13.83 13.66
N ALA A 80 2.87 -14.83 14.37
CA ALA A 80 1.89 -15.77 13.89
C ALA A 80 0.49 -15.18 13.76
N LEU A 81 0.20 -14.17 14.53
CA LEU A 81 -1.11 -13.62 14.52
C LEU A 81 -1.23 -12.40 13.69
N SER A 82 -0.20 -12.04 13.09
CA SER A 82 -0.14 -10.80 12.43
C SER A 82 -1.09 -10.61 11.36
N SER A 83 -0.70 -10.37 10.35
CA SER A 83 -1.42 -10.14 9.21
C SER A 83 -2.67 -9.40 9.40
N LYS A 84 -3.73 -9.89 9.10
CA LYS A 84 -4.90 -9.12 9.00
C LYS A 84 -5.38 -8.43 10.20
N ARG A 85 -5.24 -9.05 11.31
CA ARG A 85 -5.80 -8.51 12.46
C ARG A 85 -5.18 -7.32 13.01
N HIS A 86 -3.91 -7.30 13.03
CA HIS A 86 -3.23 -6.23 13.69
C HIS A 86 -3.26 -4.92 12.97
N TYR A 87 -3.62 -4.93 11.75
CA TYR A 87 -3.69 -3.71 11.02
C TYR A 87 -4.86 -2.87 11.39
N LYS A 88 -5.71 -3.37 12.20
CA LYS A 88 -6.80 -2.65 12.61
C LYS A 88 -6.46 -1.47 13.41
N GLN A 89 -5.28 -1.37 13.88
CA GLN A 89 -4.93 -0.29 14.64
C GLN A 89 -4.96 0.97 13.90
N SER A 90 -4.81 0.92 12.61
CA SER A 90 -4.82 2.10 11.82
C SER A 90 -6.17 2.30 11.22
N GLY A 91 -7.13 1.82 11.88
CA GLY A 91 -8.47 1.72 11.43
C GLY A 91 -9.00 2.67 10.40
N ILE A 92 -8.90 3.95 10.62
CA ILE A 92 -9.48 4.88 9.69
C ILE A 92 -8.87 4.80 8.32
N GLY A 93 -7.57 4.75 8.26
CA GLY A 93 -6.90 4.67 6.99
C GLY A 93 -7.23 3.40 6.25
N ILE A 94 -7.27 2.27 6.95
CA ILE A 94 -7.55 1.00 6.31
C ILE A 94 -8.98 0.94 5.82
N HIS A 95 -9.89 1.55 6.54
CA HIS A 95 -11.27 1.57 6.09
C HIS A 95 -11.37 2.30 4.74
N SER A 96 -10.70 3.41 4.60
CA SER A 96 -10.76 4.16 3.36
C SER A 96 -10.17 3.36 2.20
N VAL A 97 -9.06 2.68 2.45
CA VAL A 97 -8.45 1.87 1.43
C VAL A 97 -9.36 0.72 1.02
N THR A 98 -9.93 0.05 2.01
CA THR A 98 -10.80 -1.08 1.74
C THR A 98 -11.99 -0.67 0.89
N ARG A 99 -12.54 0.51 1.17
CA ARG A 99 -13.66 0.98 0.43
C ARG A 99 -13.31 1.20 -1.03
N VAL A 100 -12.14 1.78 -1.30
CA VAL A 100 -11.72 2.00 -2.67
C VAL A 100 -11.48 0.66 -3.36
N VAL A 101 -10.83 -0.26 -2.66
CA VAL A 101 -10.54 -1.57 -3.24
C VAL A 101 -11.85 -2.26 -3.61
N GLU A 102 -12.84 -2.20 -2.75
CA GLU A 102 -14.12 -2.82 -3.04
C GLU A 102 -14.84 -2.17 -4.21
N LYS A 103 -14.67 -0.88 -4.35
CA LYS A 103 -15.28 -0.17 -5.44
C LYS A 103 -14.84 -0.72 -6.79
N TYR A 104 -13.63 -1.22 -6.88
CA TYR A 104 -13.10 -1.79 -8.11
C TYR A 104 -13.08 -3.31 -8.09
N ASN A 105 -13.87 -3.89 -7.21
CA ASN A 105 -13.98 -5.35 -7.11
C ASN A 105 -12.65 -6.03 -6.85
N GLY A 106 -11.81 -5.38 -6.09
CA GLY A 106 -10.47 -5.86 -5.85
C GLY A 106 -10.29 -6.56 -4.54
N THR A 107 -9.04 -6.83 -4.20
CA THR A 107 -8.69 -7.47 -2.95
C THR A 107 -7.50 -6.76 -2.35
N ILE A 108 -7.31 -6.93 -1.06
CA ILE A 108 -6.17 -6.35 -0.40
C ILE A 108 -5.65 -7.38 0.61
N GLU A 109 -4.35 -7.56 0.65
CA GLU A 109 -3.74 -8.54 1.53
C GLU A 109 -2.59 -7.92 2.30
N PHE A 110 -2.40 -8.39 3.52
CA PHE A 110 -1.34 -7.90 4.39
C PHE A 110 -0.45 -9.08 4.75
N LEU A 111 0.85 -8.90 4.67
CA LEU A 111 1.78 -9.97 4.94
C LEU A 111 2.90 -9.49 5.85
N ASP A 112 3.01 -10.10 7.01
CA ASP A 112 4.06 -9.75 7.96
C ASP A 112 5.21 -10.72 7.76
N LEU A 113 6.34 -10.19 7.34
CA LEU A 113 7.50 -11.02 7.06
C LEU A 113 8.55 -11.00 8.17
N GLY A 114 8.20 -10.47 9.32
CA GLY A 114 9.12 -10.42 10.44
C GLY A 114 9.76 -9.07 10.57
N ASP A 115 10.75 -8.81 9.75
CA ASP A 115 11.41 -7.50 9.79
C ASP A 115 10.92 -6.60 8.68
N SER A 116 9.91 -7.00 7.94
CA SER A 116 9.29 -6.14 6.95
C SER A 116 7.81 -6.48 6.86
N PHE A 117 7.06 -5.61 6.24
CA PHE A 117 5.64 -5.80 6.12
C PHE A 117 5.22 -5.39 4.71
N GLU A 118 4.34 -6.15 4.12
CA GLU A 118 3.92 -5.91 2.76
C GLU A 118 2.41 -5.80 2.65
N VAL A 119 1.93 -4.83 1.89
CA VAL A 119 0.51 -4.70 1.61
C VAL A 119 0.36 -4.80 0.12
N SER A 120 -0.56 -5.62 -0.34
CA SER A 120 -0.78 -5.81 -1.74
C SER A 120 -2.25 -5.57 -2.06
N ALA A 121 -2.53 -4.62 -2.92
CA ALA A 121 -3.90 -4.31 -3.32
C ALA A 121 -4.03 -4.57 -4.81
N VAL A 122 -5.10 -5.24 -5.20
CA VAL A 122 -5.34 -5.54 -6.60
C VAL A 122 -6.72 -5.01 -6.96
N LEU A 123 -6.79 -4.22 -8.04
CA LEU A 123 -8.04 -3.66 -8.47
C LEU A 123 -8.34 -4.17 -9.88
N TYR A 124 -9.54 -4.62 -10.09
CA TYR A 124 -9.91 -5.23 -11.36
C TYR A 124 -10.97 -4.44 -12.12
N GLY A 125 -11.16 -4.84 -13.35
CA GLY A 125 -12.25 -4.29 -14.13
C GLY A 125 -12.22 -2.82 -14.37
N ILE A 126 -11.07 -2.26 -14.29
CA ILE A 126 -10.94 -0.86 -14.42
C ILE A 126 -11.40 -0.33 -15.74
N LEU A 127 -11.12 -1.02 -16.78
CA LEU A 127 -11.47 -0.54 -18.05
C LEU A 127 -12.90 -0.52 -18.35
N SER A 128 -13.63 -1.33 -17.68
CA SER A 128 -15.01 -1.42 -17.98
C SER A 128 -15.72 -0.13 -17.86
N THR A 129 -15.22 0.76 -17.10
CA THR A 129 -15.90 1.95 -16.95
C THR A 129 -16.00 2.72 -18.18
N GLU A 130 -15.01 2.77 -18.96
CA GLU A 130 -15.11 3.51 -20.09
C GLU A 130 -15.90 2.87 -21.11
N ASN A 131 -15.98 1.63 -21.11
CA ASN A 131 -16.77 1.01 -22.08
C ASN A 131 -18.19 1.18 -21.80
N THR A 132 -18.54 1.22 -20.59
CA THR A 132 -19.91 1.28 -20.33
C THR A 132 -20.48 2.53 -20.71
N ARG A 133 -19.70 3.50 -20.81
CA ARG A 133 -20.24 4.69 -21.12
C ARG A 133 -20.89 4.55 -22.34
N SER A 134 -20.49 3.68 -22.94
CA SER A 134 -21.09 3.59 -24.21
C SER A 134 -22.47 3.13 -24.10
#